data_f4fe3abc4f58737b26ea7c26a4468282
#
_entry.id   f4fe3abc4f58737b26ea7c26a4468282
#
_cell.length_a   1.000
_cell.length_b   1.000
_cell.length_c   1.000
_cell.angle_alpha   90.00
_cell.angle_beta   90.00
_cell.angle_gamma   90.00
#
_symmetry.space_group_name_H-M   'P 1'
#
loop_
_entity.id
_entity.type
_entity.pdbx_description
1 polymer ?
#
loop_
_entity_poly.entity_id
_entity_poly.type
_entity_poly.pdbx_seq_one_letter_code
_entity_poly.pdbx_strand_id
1 'polypeptide(L)'
;MSSEQKVAIITGASQGIGAGLVQAYRKLGYAVVANSRHITPSSDPGVLTVPGDIADPETGPRLVGLAVEHFGRVDALVNNAGVFVAKPFTDYTSADFDLVTGVNLRGFFYLTQRAIAAMLRNEGTRRGHVVNISTSLIDHASTAVPSALASLTKGGLNAVTRSLAIEYAARGVRVNTVAPGIIRTPMHAVETHDALASMHPVGRMGDIADIVEAITYLETAEFDTGEILHVDGGQSAGH
;
A
#
# COMPACT_ATOMS: atom_id res chain seq x y z
N MET A 1 12.06 -9.30 -29.58
CA MET A 1 12.13 -9.71 -28.16
C MET A 1 10.79 -9.32 -27.55
N SER A 2 9.96 -10.28 -27.15
CA SER A 2 8.75 -9.97 -26.40
C SER A 2 9.20 -9.32 -25.10
N SER A 3 8.77 -8.09 -24.83
CA SER A 3 8.98 -7.49 -23.52
C SER A 3 8.29 -8.41 -22.52
N GLU A 4 9.05 -9.03 -21.60
CA GLU A 4 8.46 -9.83 -20.55
C GLU A 4 7.45 -8.98 -19.80
N GLN A 5 6.25 -9.54 -19.59
CA GLN A 5 5.17 -8.85 -18.90
C GLN A 5 5.61 -8.49 -17.48
N LYS A 6 5.49 -7.21 -17.11
CA LYS A 6 5.77 -6.75 -15.76
C LYS A 6 4.79 -7.35 -14.75
N VAL A 7 5.23 -7.53 -13.51
CA VAL A 7 4.47 -8.18 -12.44
C VAL A 7 4.35 -7.27 -11.23
N ALA A 8 3.13 -7.08 -10.74
CA ALA A 8 2.83 -6.33 -9.51
C ALA A 8 2.30 -7.26 -8.42
N ILE A 9 2.77 -7.09 -7.19
CA ILE A 9 2.18 -7.70 -6.00
C ILE A 9 1.37 -6.64 -5.27
N ILE A 10 0.10 -6.93 -4.98
CA ILE A 10 -0.81 -6.00 -4.30
C ILE A 10 -1.43 -6.69 -3.09
N THR A 11 -1.23 -6.14 -1.90
CA THR A 11 -1.81 -6.67 -0.66
C THR A 11 -3.12 -5.96 -0.31
N GLY A 12 -4.02 -6.63 0.44
CA GLY A 12 -5.34 -6.09 0.74
C GLY A 12 -6.23 -5.94 -0.50
N ALA A 13 -6.07 -6.83 -1.48
CA ALA A 13 -6.57 -6.70 -2.84
C ALA A 13 -8.04 -7.12 -3.04
N SER A 14 -8.73 -7.61 -1.99
CA SER A 14 -10.11 -8.14 -2.14
C SER A 14 -11.19 -7.05 -2.26
N GLN A 15 -10.90 -5.82 -1.84
CA GLN A 15 -11.87 -4.72 -1.82
C GLN A 15 -11.19 -3.35 -1.78
N GLY A 16 -11.97 -2.27 -1.85
CA GLY A 16 -11.51 -0.90 -1.66
C GLY A 16 -10.38 -0.51 -2.61
N ILE A 17 -9.38 0.20 -2.10
CA ILE A 17 -8.22 0.69 -2.85
C ILE A 17 -7.49 -0.48 -3.53
N GLY A 18 -7.25 -1.58 -2.80
CA GLY A 18 -6.52 -2.72 -3.34
C GLY A 18 -7.19 -3.36 -4.56
N ALA A 19 -8.51 -3.52 -4.55
CA ALA A 19 -9.25 -4.02 -5.71
C ALA A 19 -9.19 -3.06 -6.92
N GLY A 20 -9.28 -1.74 -6.65
CA GLY A 20 -9.09 -0.71 -7.69
C GLY A 20 -7.69 -0.76 -8.31
N LEU A 21 -6.67 -1.00 -7.49
CA LEU A 21 -5.29 -1.14 -7.94
C LEU A 21 -5.06 -2.38 -8.80
N VAL A 22 -5.68 -3.52 -8.46
CA VAL A 22 -5.61 -4.72 -9.33
C VAL A 22 -6.07 -4.37 -10.74
N GLN A 23 -7.21 -3.69 -10.87
CA GLN A 23 -7.73 -3.28 -12.18
C GLN A 23 -6.79 -2.28 -12.90
N ALA A 24 -6.23 -1.31 -12.16
CA ALA A 24 -5.34 -0.31 -12.74
C ALA A 24 -4.03 -0.92 -13.25
N TYR A 25 -3.38 -1.78 -12.46
CA TYR A 25 -2.16 -2.46 -12.90
C TYR A 25 -2.40 -3.42 -14.07
N ARG A 26 -3.58 -4.08 -14.12
CA ARG A 26 -3.97 -4.86 -15.30
C ARG A 26 -4.11 -3.99 -16.55
N LYS A 27 -4.72 -2.78 -16.43
CA LYS A 27 -4.81 -1.82 -17.54
C LYS A 27 -3.44 -1.30 -17.98
N LEU A 28 -2.47 -1.19 -17.08
CA LEU A 28 -1.08 -0.88 -17.40
C LEU A 28 -0.32 -2.06 -18.05
N GLY A 29 -0.95 -3.22 -18.22
CA GLY A 29 -0.34 -4.40 -18.83
C GLY A 29 0.42 -5.31 -17.87
N TYR A 30 0.38 -5.07 -16.56
CA TYR A 30 1.02 -5.93 -15.56
C TYR A 30 0.25 -7.24 -15.37
N ALA A 31 0.94 -8.33 -15.13
CA ALA A 31 0.38 -9.45 -14.37
C ALA A 31 0.31 -9.05 -12.89
N VAL A 32 -0.66 -9.56 -12.15
CA VAL A 32 -0.89 -9.17 -10.75
C VAL A 32 -0.98 -10.39 -9.85
N VAL A 33 -0.19 -10.38 -8.77
CA VAL A 33 -0.39 -11.27 -7.62
C VAL A 33 -1.18 -10.49 -6.57
N ALA A 34 -2.44 -10.88 -6.38
CA ALA A 34 -3.39 -10.21 -5.52
C ALA A 34 -3.56 -11.00 -4.21
N ASN A 35 -3.21 -10.39 -3.07
CA ASN A 35 -3.31 -11.04 -1.76
C ASN A 35 -4.38 -10.38 -0.87
N SER A 36 -5.11 -11.20 -0.17
CA SER A 36 -5.93 -10.84 0.99
C SER A 36 -6.28 -12.11 1.76
N ARG A 37 -6.71 -11.98 3.02
CA ARG A 37 -7.13 -13.13 3.85
C ARG A 37 -8.26 -13.93 3.19
N HIS A 38 -9.23 -13.23 2.62
CA HIS A 38 -10.42 -13.78 1.97
C HIS A 38 -10.54 -13.20 0.56
N ILE A 39 -9.74 -13.70 -0.38
CA ILE A 39 -9.79 -13.29 -1.77
C ILE A 39 -10.42 -14.39 -2.63
N THR A 40 -11.38 -14.01 -3.46
CA THR A 40 -11.99 -14.96 -4.42
C THR A 40 -11.10 -15.13 -5.65
N PRO A 41 -11.04 -16.32 -6.25
CA PRO A 41 -10.33 -16.54 -7.50
C PRO A 41 -10.76 -15.56 -8.60
N SER A 42 -9.79 -15.04 -9.36
CA SER A 42 -10.05 -14.20 -10.52
C SER A 42 -10.27 -15.03 -11.76
N SER A 43 -11.17 -14.58 -12.66
CA SER A 43 -11.30 -15.13 -14.00
C SER A 43 -10.30 -14.56 -15.01
N ASP A 44 -9.60 -13.46 -14.66
CA ASP A 44 -8.54 -12.90 -15.48
C ASP A 44 -7.26 -13.75 -15.33
N PRO A 45 -6.75 -14.38 -16.42
CA PRO A 45 -5.55 -15.22 -16.34
C PRO A 45 -4.26 -14.44 -15.96
N GLY A 46 -4.28 -13.11 -16.09
CA GLY A 46 -3.20 -12.24 -15.64
C GLY A 46 -3.28 -11.86 -14.15
N VAL A 47 -4.21 -12.44 -13.38
CA VAL A 47 -4.36 -12.19 -11.94
C VAL A 47 -4.28 -13.51 -11.17
N LEU A 48 -3.21 -13.70 -10.42
CA LEU A 48 -3.05 -14.78 -9.47
C LEU A 48 -3.53 -14.33 -8.09
N THR A 49 -4.64 -14.87 -7.63
CA THR A 49 -5.16 -14.61 -6.27
C THR A 49 -4.55 -15.55 -5.26
N VAL A 50 -4.02 -15.00 -4.18
CA VAL A 50 -3.33 -15.77 -3.13
C VAL A 50 -3.92 -15.42 -1.76
N PRO A 51 -4.75 -16.30 -1.17
CA PRO A 51 -5.26 -16.08 0.18
C PRO A 51 -4.13 -16.20 1.21
N GLY A 52 -4.15 -15.34 2.23
CA GLY A 52 -3.18 -15.38 3.33
C GLY A 52 -3.21 -14.10 4.17
N ASP A 53 -2.91 -14.27 5.46
CA ASP A 53 -2.76 -13.13 6.37
C ASP A 53 -1.36 -12.55 6.20
N ILE A 54 -1.27 -11.28 5.88
CA ILE A 54 0.03 -10.61 5.69
C ILE A 54 0.82 -10.47 7.01
N ALA A 55 0.14 -10.57 8.15
CA ALA A 55 0.80 -10.60 9.46
C ALA A 55 1.58 -11.90 9.73
N ASP A 56 1.28 -12.98 9.00
CA ASP A 56 2.06 -14.21 9.01
C ASP A 56 3.39 -13.99 8.26
N PRO A 57 4.56 -14.21 8.91
CA PRO A 57 5.87 -13.98 8.31
C PRO A 57 6.13 -14.81 7.05
N GLU A 58 5.46 -15.94 6.87
CA GLU A 58 5.61 -16.81 5.68
C GLU A 58 4.79 -16.33 4.48
N THR A 59 3.77 -15.48 4.69
CA THR A 59 2.93 -14.99 3.59
C THR A 59 3.73 -14.14 2.59
N GLY A 60 4.56 -13.22 3.08
CA GLY A 60 5.38 -12.37 2.21
C GLY A 60 6.34 -13.16 1.30
N PRO A 61 7.19 -14.05 1.85
CA PRO A 61 8.03 -14.93 1.05
C PRO A 61 7.25 -15.76 0.04
N ARG A 62 6.10 -16.32 0.43
CA ARG A 62 5.23 -17.12 -0.45
C ARG A 62 4.68 -16.31 -1.61
N LEU A 63 4.23 -15.07 -1.39
CA LEU A 63 3.73 -14.21 -2.45
C LEU A 63 4.80 -13.93 -3.52
N VAL A 64 6.02 -13.59 -3.09
CA VAL A 64 7.14 -13.35 -3.99
C VAL A 64 7.55 -14.62 -4.72
N GLY A 65 7.59 -15.77 -4.03
CA GLY A 65 7.87 -17.07 -4.63
C GLY A 65 6.89 -17.41 -5.76
N LEU A 66 5.60 -17.27 -5.50
CA LEU A 66 4.53 -17.51 -6.48
C LEU A 66 4.57 -16.51 -7.65
N ALA A 67 4.92 -15.23 -7.41
CA ALA A 67 5.09 -14.25 -8.47
C ALA A 67 6.22 -14.67 -9.43
N VAL A 68 7.36 -15.08 -8.88
CA VAL A 68 8.50 -15.53 -9.69
C VAL A 68 8.23 -16.87 -10.37
N GLU A 69 7.60 -17.82 -9.69
CA GLU A 69 7.26 -19.13 -10.24
C GLU A 69 6.26 -19.01 -11.41
N HIS A 70 5.23 -18.18 -11.27
CA HIS A 70 4.12 -18.11 -12.22
C HIS A 70 4.37 -17.11 -13.37
N PHE A 71 5.02 -15.99 -13.06
CA PHE A 71 5.22 -14.87 -14.00
C PHE A 71 6.69 -14.53 -14.27
N GLY A 72 7.64 -15.16 -13.58
CA GLY A 72 9.07 -15.02 -13.83
C GLY A 72 9.78 -13.88 -13.10
N ARG A 73 9.06 -12.87 -12.57
CA ARG A 73 9.64 -11.65 -12.03
C ARG A 73 8.76 -10.91 -11.03
N VAL A 74 9.29 -9.87 -10.41
CA VAL A 74 8.54 -8.86 -9.64
C VAL A 74 9.04 -7.48 -10.04
N ASP A 75 8.13 -6.58 -10.45
CA ASP A 75 8.45 -5.21 -10.86
C ASP A 75 7.83 -4.15 -9.96
N ALA A 76 6.66 -4.43 -9.39
CA ALA A 76 5.99 -3.52 -8.49
C ALA A 76 5.49 -4.26 -7.23
N LEU A 77 5.54 -3.55 -6.11
CA LEU A 77 4.91 -3.97 -4.85
C LEU A 77 4.06 -2.82 -4.33
N VAL A 78 2.76 -3.07 -4.07
CA VAL A 78 1.92 -2.13 -3.35
C VAL A 78 1.56 -2.72 -1.98
N ASN A 79 2.16 -2.17 -0.93
CA ASN A 79 1.84 -2.45 0.46
C ASN A 79 0.57 -1.69 0.86
N ASN A 80 -0.59 -2.22 0.43
CA ASN A 80 -1.89 -1.61 0.68
C ASN A 80 -2.62 -2.25 1.88
N ALA A 81 -2.38 -3.51 2.20
CA ALA A 81 -2.98 -4.12 3.39
C ALA A 81 -2.67 -3.30 4.65
N GLY A 82 -3.69 -2.99 5.41
CA GLY A 82 -3.57 -2.21 6.63
C GLY A 82 -4.81 -2.31 7.50
N VAL A 83 -4.62 -2.10 8.79
CA VAL A 83 -5.69 -1.99 9.78
C VAL A 83 -5.55 -0.69 10.54
N PHE A 84 -6.69 -0.18 10.98
CA PHE A 84 -6.81 1.06 11.73
C PHE A 84 -7.65 0.82 12.98
N VAL A 85 -7.15 1.25 14.13
CA VAL A 85 -7.86 1.20 15.42
C VAL A 85 -7.74 2.58 16.05
N ALA A 86 -8.87 3.28 16.22
CA ALA A 86 -8.92 4.58 16.89
C ALA A 86 -9.35 4.37 18.34
N LYS A 87 -8.47 4.72 19.29
CA LYS A 87 -8.72 4.70 20.74
C LYS A 87 -7.87 5.73 21.45
N PRO A 88 -8.27 6.25 22.62
CA PRO A 88 -7.36 6.92 23.53
C PRO A 88 -6.12 6.04 23.79
N PHE A 89 -4.96 6.65 23.92
CA PHE A 89 -3.69 5.90 24.01
C PHE A 89 -3.67 4.90 25.18
N THR A 90 -4.27 5.28 26.31
CA THR A 90 -4.37 4.43 27.52
C THR A 90 -5.26 3.21 27.38
N ASP A 91 -6.13 3.18 26.36
CA ASP A 91 -7.15 2.14 26.16
C ASP A 91 -6.72 1.07 25.16
N TYR A 92 -5.54 1.24 24.54
CA TYR A 92 -5.00 0.20 23.66
C TYR A 92 -4.63 -1.05 24.48
N THR A 93 -5.08 -2.18 23.99
CA THR A 93 -4.74 -3.49 24.54
C THR A 93 -3.52 -4.09 23.83
N SER A 94 -2.90 -5.12 24.42
CA SER A 94 -1.86 -5.90 23.73
C SER A 94 -2.36 -6.49 22.41
N ALA A 95 -3.62 -6.92 22.37
CA ALA A 95 -4.22 -7.47 21.14
C ALA A 95 -4.34 -6.39 20.04
N ASP A 96 -4.68 -5.15 20.37
CA ASP A 96 -4.68 -4.05 19.39
C ASP A 96 -3.26 -3.79 18.87
N PHE A 97 -2.27 -3.77 19.76
CA PHE A 97 -0.88 -3.59 19.40
C PHE A 97 -0.38 -4.71 18.49
N ASP A 98 -0.62 -5.97 18.83
CA ASP A 98 -0.20 -7.13 18.04
C ASP A 98 -0.87 -7.14 16.67
N LEU A 99 -2.17 -6.82 16.60
CA LEU A 99 -2.92 -6.72 15.36
C LEU A 99 -2.33 -5.64 14.43
N VAL A 100 -2.20 -4.40 14.96
CA VAL A 100 -1.79 -3.27 14.13
C VAL A 100 -0.32 -3.39 13.71
N THR A 101 0.57 -3.78 14.62
CA THR A 101 1.99 -3.98 14.29
C THR A 101 2.19 -5.21 13.40
N GLY A 102 1.42 -6.27 13.61
CA GLY A 102 1.43 -7.47 12.78
C GLY A 102 1.14 -7.15 11.31
N VAL A 103 0.01 -6.48 11.06
CA VAL A 103 -0.40 -6.16 9.69
C VAL A 103 0.44 -5.03 9.10
N ASN A 104 0.53 -3.88 9.80
CA ASN A 104 1.09 -2.66 9.21
C ASN A 104 2.63 -2.64 9.16
N LEU A 105 3.33 -3.33 10.07
CA LEU A 105 4.79 -3.33 10.12
C LEU A 105 5.39 -4.68 9.74
N ARG A 106 4.98 -5.77 10.40
CA ARG A 106 5.56 -7.10 10.15
C ARG A 106 5.26 -7.54 8.72
N GLY A 107 4.01 -7.40 8.27
CA GLY A 107 3.61 -7.72 6.90
C GLY A 107 4.38 -6.91 5.86
N PHE A 108 4.47 -5.60 6.06
CA PHE A 108 5.30 -4.72 5.24
C PHE A 108 6.76 -5.23 5.18
N PHE A 109 7.37 -5.50 6.33
CA PHE A 109 8.80 -5.79 6.44
C PHE A 109 9.19 -7.05 5.67
N TYR A 110 8.55 -8.18 5.94
CA TYR A 110 8.91 -9.46 5.31
C TYR A 110 8.60 -9.49 3.81
N LEU A 111 7.46 -8.91 3.40
CA LEU A 111 7.12 -8.85 1.98
C LEU A 111 8.07 -7.92 1.22
N THR A 112 8.30 -6.70 1.73
CA THR A 112 9.15 -5.70 1.04
C THR A 112 10.59 -6.19 0.91
N GLN A 113 11.15 -6.82 1.95
CA GLN A 113 12.49 -7.41 1.91
C GLN A 113 12.62 -8.42 0.77
N ARG A 114 11.65 -9.33 0.63
CA ARG A 114 11.66 -10.35 -0.42
C ARG A 114 11.39 -9.79 -1.81
N ALA A 115 10.47 -8.82 -1.90
CA ALA A 115 10.14 -8.17 -3.16
C ALA A 115 11.34 -7.39 -3.72
N ILE A 116 12.01 -6.57 -2.90
CA ILE A 116 13.24 -5.86 -3.32
C ILE A 116 14.32 -6.86 -3.75
N ALA A 117 14.54 -7.94 -3.01
CA ALA A 117 15.51 -8.96 -3.39
C ALA A 117 15.18 -9.63 -4.75
N ALA A 118 13.89 -9.78 -5.08
CA ALA A 118 13.46 -10.27 -6.39
C ALA A 118 13.65 -9.19 -7.48
N MET A 119 13.24 -7.94 -7.23
CA MET A 119 13.41 -6.81 -8.14
C MET A 119 14.88 -6.60 -8.55
N LEU A 120 15.81 -6.78 -7.62
CA LEU A 120 17.24 -6.63 -7.90
C LEU A 120 17.81 -7.68 -8.89
N ARG A 121 17.06 -8.74 -9.17
CA ARG A 121 17.43 -9.75 -10.20
C ARG A 121 16.96 -9.35 -11.60
N ASN A 122 16.06 -8.36 -11.70
CA ASN A 122 15.60 -7.86 -12.99
C ASN A 122 16.76 -7.19 -13.75
N GLU A 123 16.76 -7.33 -15.06
CA GLU A 123 17.74 -6.69 -15.91
C GLU A 123 17.44 -5.19 -16.11
N GLY A 124 18.46 -4.44 -16.54
CA GLY A 124 18.36 -3.02 -16.83
C GLY A 124 18.49 -2.11 -15.60
N THR A 125 18.24 -0.82 -15.84
CA THR A 125 18.39 0.24 -14.82
C THR A 125 17.10 0.51 -14.02
N ARG A 126 15.96 0.02 -14.48
CA ARG A 126 14.63 0.16 -13.84
C ARG A 126 14.18 -1.21 -13.38
N ARG A 127 14.57 -1.56 -12.16
CA ARG A 127 14.40 -2.91 -11.64
C ARG A 127 13.13 -3.12 -10.85
N GLY A 128 12.60 -2.05 -10.25
CA GLY A 128 11.36 -2.18 -9.50
C GLY A 128 10.88 -0.91 -8.82
N HIS A 129 9.65 -0.98 -8.31
CA HIS A 129 9.01 0.10 -7.56
C HIS A 129 8.21 -0.45 -6.39
N VAL A 130 8.39 0.14 -5.21
CA VAL A 130 7.60 -0.15 -4.00
C VAL A 130 6.76 1.07 -3.66
N VAL A 131 5.46 0.89 -3.49
CA VAL A 131 4.53 1.91 -2.99
C VAL A 131 3.94 1.45 -1.67
N ASN A 132 4.04 2.30 -0.65
CA ASN A 132 3.43 2.09 0.65
C ASN A 132 2.18 2.94 0.80
N ILE A 133 1.13 2.41 1.45
CA ILE A 133 -0.04 3.19 1.82
C ILE A 133 0.07 3.61 3.29
N SER A 134 0.23 4.92 3.51
CA SER A 134 0.30 5.56 4.82
C SER A 134 -1.05 6.19 5.21
N THR A 135 -1.04 7.37 5.80
CA THR A 135 -2.22 8.18 6.16
C THR A 135 -1.80 9.63 6.41
N SER A 136 -2.66 10.59 6.08
CA SER A 136 -2.50 12.02 6.43
C SER A 136 -2.54 12.29 7.95
N LEU A 137 -3.08 11.37 8.76
CA LEU A 137 -3.13 11.50 10.22
C LEU A 137 -1.76 11.58 10.91
N ILE A 138 -0.68 11.28 10.19
CA ILE A 138 0.69 11.44 10.70
C ILE A 138 1.06 12.93 10.74
N ASP A 139 0.64 13.67 9.73
CA ASP A 139 0.99 15.07 9.55
C ASP A 139 -0.08 16.00 10.13
N HIS A 140 -1.30 15.49 10.35
CA HIS A 140 -2.43 16.19 10.94
C HIS A 140 -3.09 15.37 12.05
N ALA A 141 -2.58 15.50 13.28
CA ALA A 141 -3.18 14.86 14.45
C ALA A 141 -4.54 15.51 14.81
N SER A 142 -5.50 14.67 15.17
CA SER A 142 -6.86 15.13 15.52
C SER A 142 -7.32 14.54 16.86
N THR A 143 -7.90 15.38 17.72
CA THR A 143 -8.52 14.92 18.95
C THR A 143 -9.81 14.13 18.71
N ALA A 144 -10.47 14.36 17.56
CA ALA A 144 -11.68 13.61 17.18
C ALA A 144 -11.36 12.20 16.72
N VAL A 145 -10.12 11.93 16.29
CA VAL A 145 -9.67 10.61 15.81
C VAL A 145 -8.34 10.26 16.50
N PRO A 146 -8.38 9.81 17.76
CA PRO A 146 -7.17 9.38 18.46
C PRO A 146 -6.54 8.19 17.73
N SER A 147 -5.33 8.35 17.20
CA SER A 147 -4.74 7.40 16.24
C SER A 147 -3.26 7.10 16.51
N ALA A 148 -2.82 7.17 17.78
CA ALA A 148 -1.42 7.04 18.14
C ALA A 148 -0.76 5.75 17.60
N LEU A 149 -1.46 4.62 17.63
CA LEU A 149 -0.94 3.35 17.12
C LEU A 149 -0.85 3.31 15.59
N ALA A 150 -1.80 3.95 14.89
CA ALA A 150 -1.72 4.14 13.45
C ALA A 150 -0.56 5.09 13.10
N SER A 151 -0.40 6.20 13.83
CA SER A 151 0.71 7.14 13.64
C SER A 151 2.07 6.48 13.88
N LEU A 152 2.20 5.65 14.90
CA LEU A 152 3.41 4.86 15.17
C LEU A 152 3.78 3.95 13.97
N THR A 153 2.81 3.20 13.47
CA THR A 153 3.06 2.22 12.41
C THR A 153 3.18 2.86 11.03
N LYS A 154 2.28 3.74 10.67
CA LYS A 154 2.27 4.41 9.35
C LYS A 154 3.33 5.50 9.25
N GLY A 155 3.65 6.20 10.36
CA GLY A 155 4.82 7.11 10.44
C GLY A 155 6.13 6.38 10.24
N GLY A 156 6.24 5.16 10.76
CA GLY A 156 7.35 4.25 10.46
C GLY A 156 7.49 3.95 8.97
N LEU A 157 6.37 3.76 8.24
CA LEU A 157 6.41 3.57 6.78
C LEU A 157 6.94 4.81 6.04
N ASN A 158 6.57 6.03 6.48
CA ASN A 158 7.09 7.26 5.88
C ASN A 158 8.61 7.39 6.09
N ALA A 159 9.10 7.06 7.28
CA ALA A 159 10.53 7.11 7.59
C ALA A 159 11.32 6.06 6.79
N VAL A 160 10.86 4.81 6.76
CA VAL A 160 11.55 3.73 6.06
C VAL A 160 11.49 3.89 4.55
N THR A 161 10.45 4.53 4.01
CA THR A 161 10.35 4.86 2.57
C THR A 161 11.56 5.68 2.12
N ARG A 162 11.91 6.74 2.84
CA ARG A 162 13.08 7.56 2.54
C ARG A 162 14.38 6.78 2.66
N SER A 163 14.50 5.96 3.70
CA SER A 163 15.68 5.12 3.92
C SER A 163 15.90 4.14 2.77
N LEU A 164 14.87 3.37 2.40
CA LEU A 164 14.95 2.39 1.31
C LEU A 164 15.13 3.07 -0.06
N ALA A 165 14.49 4.23 -0.28
CA ALA A 165 14.66 4.98 -1.51
C ALA A 165 16.13 5.34 -1.74
N ILE A 166 16.83 5.86 -0.74
CA ILE A 166 18.26 6.21 -0.83
C ILE A 166 19.13 4.94 -0.94
N GLU A 167 18.83 3.89 -0.18
CA GLU A 167 19.60 2.64 -0.21
C GLU A 167 19.57 1.96 -1.58
N TYR A 168 18.41 2.01 -2.28
CA TYR A 168 18.21 1.24 -3.50
C TYR A 168 18.13 2.08 -4.80
N ALA A 169 18.12 3.41 -4.75
CA ALA A 169 18.02 4.27 -5.94
C ALA A 169 19.09 3.95 -7.00
N ALA A 170 20.37 3.88 -6.59
CA ALA A 170 21.49 3.56 -7.50
C ALA A 170 21.42 2.12 -8.04
N ARG A 171 20.58 1.27 -7.44
CA ARG A 171 20.36 -0.12 -7.85
C ARG A 171 19.09 -0.28 -8.67
N GLY A 172 18.41 0.83 -9.02
CA GLY A 172 17.25 0.85 -9.92
C GLY A 172 15.92 0.47 -9.26
N VAL A 173 15.81 0.51 -7.92
CA VAL A 173 14.54 0.31 -7.21
C VAL A 173 14.11 1.64 -6.58
N ARG A 174 12.89 2.09 -6.91
CA ARG A 174 12.26 3.27 -6.32
C ARG A 174 11.35 2.85 -5.17
N VAL A 175 11.22 3.71 -4.16
CA VAL A 175 10.33 3.48 -3.02
C VAL A 175 9.61 4.78 -2.69
N ASN A 176 8.28 4.77 -2.74
CA ASN A 176 7.44 5.93 -2.45
C ASN A 176 6.28 5.55 -1.52
N THR A 177 5.62 6.55 -1.00
CA THR A 177 4.42 6.40 -0.16
C THR A 177 3.31 7.29 -0.70
N VAL A 178 2.08 6.80 -0.66
CA VAL A 178 0.87 7.62 -0.75
C VAL A 178 0.29 7.73 0.66
N ALA A 179 -0.02 8.95 1.08
CA ALA A 179 -0.66 9.27 2.35
C ALA A 179 -2.12 9.74 2.11
N PRO A 180 -3.09 8.83 2.11
CA PRO A 180 -4.49 9.17 1.93
C PRO A 180 -5.07 9.97 3.10
N GLY A 181 -6.04 10.84 2.81
CA GLY A 181 -7.08 11.23 3.76
C GLY A 181 -8.08 10.10 3.98
N ILE A 182 -9.32 10.44 4.31
CA ILE A 182 -10.37 9.44 4.49
C ILE A 182 -11.01 9.13 3.14
N ILE A 183 -10.89 7.86 2.73
CA ILE A 183 -11.33 7.39 1.40
C ILE A 183 -12.62 6.58 1.54
N ARG A 184 -13.57 6.82 0.67
CA ARG A 184 -14.85 6.09 0.60
C ARG A 184 -14.61 4.64 0.19
N THR A 185 -14.52 3.77 1.19
CA THR A 185 -14.29 2.33 1.05
C THR A 185 -15.20 1.58 2.03
N PRO A 186 -15.33 0.25 1.93
CA PRO A 186 -16.08 -0.55 2.91
C PRO A 186 -15.59 -0.45 4.36
N MET A 187 -14.45 0.21 4.61
CA MET A 187 -13.94 0.48 5.96
C MET A 187 -14.80 1.51 6.70
N HIS A 188 -15.51 2.38 5.98
CA HIS A 188 -16.30 3.47 6.53
C HIS A 188 -17.79 3.25 6.25
N ALA A 189 -18.59 3.17 7.32
CA ALA A 189 -20.03 3.03 7.22
C ALA A 189 -20.66 4.27 6.53
N VAL A 190 -21.66 4.04 5.69
CA VAL A 190 -22.28 5.11 4.86
C VAL A 190 -22.82 6.26 5.72
N GLU A 191 -23.35 5.95 6.89
CA GLU A 191 -23.92 6.91 7.84
C GLU A 191 -22.88 7.90 8.39
N THR A 192 -21.59 7.57 8.28
CA THR A 192 -20.48 8.44 8.74
C THR A 192 -19.94 9.36 7.66
N HIS A 193 -20.35 9.18 6.40
CA HIS A 193 -19.69 9.84 5.26
C HIS A 193 -19.75 11.35 5.31
N ASP A 194 -20.86 11.96 5.71
CA ASP A 194 -21.00 13.44 5.78
C ASP A 194 -20.06 14.02 6.86
N ALA A 195 -20.00 13.39 8.02
CA ALA A 195 -19.09 13.80 9.09
C ALA A 195 -17.62 13.64 8.68
N LEU A 196 -17.29 12.55 7.99
CA LEU A 196 -15.93 12.29 7.49
C LEU A 196 -15.55 13.23 6.33
N ALA A 197 -16.51 13.61 5.49
CA ALA A 197 -16.31 14.59 4.41
C ALA A 197 -15.88 15.96 4.96
N SER A 198 -16.52 16.40 6.06
CA SER A 198 -16.24 17.71 6.68
C SER A 198 -14.82 17.82 7.28
N MET A 199 -14.11 16.70 7.43
CA MET A 199 -12.73 16.66 7.91
C MET A 199 -11.70 17.04 6.82
N HIS A 200 -12.15 17.23 5.57
CA HIS A 200 -11.29 17.61 4.46
C HIS A 200 -11.62 19.01 3.97
N PRO A 201 -10.63 19.91 3.80
CA PRO A 201 -10.85 21.25 3.26
C PRO A 201 -11.60 21.28 1.92
N VAL A 202 -11.44 20.27 1.06
CA VAL A 202 -12.18 20.15 -0.21
C VAL A 202 -13.67 19.78 -0.03
N GLY A 203 -14.14 19.52 1.20
CA GLY A 203 -15.53 19.23 1.54
C GLY A 203 -16.07 17.87 1.09
N ARG A 204 -15.21 16.91 0.75
CA ARG A 204 -15.59 15.53 0.42
C ARG A 204 -14.59 14.52 0.95
N MET A 205 -15.04 13.30 1.14
CA MET A 205 -14.13 12.15 1.24
C MET A 205 -13.42 11.95 -0.10
N GLY A 206 -12.22 11.38 -0.07
CA GLY A 206 -11.59 10.86 -1.28
C GLY A 206 -12.35 9.64 -1.83
N ASP A 207 -12.23 9.41 -3.12
CA ASP A 207 -12.70 8.18 -3.77
C ASP A 207 -11.52 7.23 -4.05
N ILE A 208 -11.81 5.96 -4.27
CA ILE A 208 -10.79 4.96 -4.62
C ILE A 208 -9.97 5.42 -5.83
N ALA A 209 -10.63 6.06 -6.80
CA ALA A 209 -9.99 6.59 -8.00
C ALA A 209 -8.89 7.62 -7.69
N ASP A 210 -9.10 8.51 -6.71
CA ASP A 210 -8.11 9.53 -6.32
C ASP A 210 -6.78 8.86 -5.91
N ILE A 211 -6.85 7.74 -5.17
CA ILE A 211 -5.66 7.00 -4.71
C ILE A 211 -5.06 6.16 -5.83
N VAL A 212 -5.90 5.53 -6.65
CA VAL A 212 -5.43 4.73 -7.81
C VAL A 212 -4.67 5.60 -8.80
N GLU A 213 -5.16 6.81 -9.10
CA GLU A 213 -4.48 7.79 -9.97
C GLU A 213 -3.13 8.19 -9.41
N ALA A 214 -3.04 8.50 -8.12
CA ALA A 214 -1.79 8.87 -7.46
C ALA A 214 -0.75 7.75 -7.51
N ILE A 215 -1.15 6.50 -7.26
CA ILE A 215 -0.25 5.34 -7.32
C ILE A 215 0.18 5.07 -8.76
N THR A 216 -0.74 5.21 -9.72
CA THR A 216 -0.43 5.04 -11.15
C THR A 216 0.53 6.13 -11.63
N TYR A 217 0.36 7.37 -11.15
CA TYR A 217 1.32 8.45 -11.39
C TYR A 217 2.71 8.06 -10.87
N LEU A 218 2.85 7.68 -9.61
CA LEU A 218 4.14 7.28 -9.02
C LEU A 218 4.75 6.06 -9.74
N GLU A 219 3.94 5.14 -10.26
CA GLU A 219 4.43 4.00 -11.03
C GLU A 219 5.11 4.45 -12.32
N THR A 220 4.57 5.44 -12.99
CA THR A 220 5.07 5.97 -14.27
C THR A 220 6.07 7.12 -14.11
N ALA A 221 6.10 7.80 -12.96
CA ALA A 221 7.00 8.91 -12.67
C ALA A 221 8.39 8.40 -12.25
N GLU A 222 9.21 8.06 -13.23
CA GLU A 222 10.49 7.36 -13.05
C GLU A 222 11.56 8.14 -12.27
N PHE A 223 11.39 9.44 -12.11
CA PHE A 223 12.31 10.30 -11.37
C PHE A 223 11.93 10.48 -9.89
N ASP A 224 10.75 10.01 -9.50
CA ASP A 224 10.25 10.15 -8.13
C ASP A 224 10.62 8.95 -7.27
N THR A 225 11.41 9.18 -6.23
CA THR A 225 11.73 8.19 -5.19
C THR A 225 11.95 8.88 -3.84
N GLY A 226 11.49 8.25 -2.77
CA GLY A 226 11.51 8.81 -1.42
C GLY A 226 10.36 9.79 -1.14
N GLU A 227 9.42 9.92 -2.07
CA GLU A 227 8.27 10.81 -1.99
C GLU A 227 7.19 10.27 -1.04
N ILE A 228 6.54 11.20 -0.33
CA ILE A 228 5.33 10.95 0.46
C ILE A 228 4.24 11.83 -0.12
N LEU A 229 3.49 11.27 -1.07
CA LEU A 229 2.46 11.99 -1.81
C LEU A 229 1.15 12.02 -1.00
N HIS A 230 0.76 13.21 -0.53
CA HIS A 230 -0.52 13.41 0.15
C HIS A 230 -1.66 13.46 -0.87
N VAL A 231 -2.68 12.62 -0.63
CA VAL A 231 -3.93 12.58 -1.41
C VAL A 231 -5.08 12.62 -0.41
N ASP A 232 -5.26 13.78 0.21
CA ASP A 232 -6.02 13.93 1.44
C ASP A 232 -7.00 15.12 1.45
N GLY A 233 -7.25 15.70 0.28
CA GLY A 233 -8.17 16.83 0.15
C GLY A 233 -7.77 18.09 0.93
N GLY A 234 -6.46 18.25 1.18
CA GLY A 234 -5.89 19.38 1.90
C GLY A 234 -5.75 19.17 3.42
N GLN A 235 -6.11 18.00 3.96
CA GLN A 235 -6.13 17.75 5.40
C GLN A 235 -4.76 17.98 6.06
N SER A 236 -3.66 17.57 5.44
CA SER A 236 -2.30 17.77 5.94
C SER A 236 -1.76 19.19 5.73
N ALA A 237 -2.35 19.98 4.83
CA ALA A 237 -1.92 21.35 4.55
C ALA A 237 -2.37 22.38 5.61
N GLY A 238 -3.30 21.98 6.47
CA GLY A 238 -3.84 22.82 7.55
C GLY A 238 -5.31 23.21 7.34
N HIS A 239 -5.89 23.88 8.36
CA HIS A 239 -7.26 24.42 8.39
C HIS A 239 -7.21 25.92 8.62
#